data_540af19835ccf290b8006f20d7b2364a
#
_entry.id   540af19835ccf290b8006f20d7b2364a
#
_cell.length_a   1.000
_cell.length_b   1.000
_cell.length_c   1.000
_cell.angle_alpha   90.00
_cell.angle_beta   90.00
_cell.angle_gamma   90.00
#
_symmetry.space_group_name_H-M   'P 1'
#
loop_
_entity.id
_entity.type
_entity.pdbx_description
1 polymer ?
#
loop_
_entity_poly.entity_id
_entity_poly.type
_entity_poly.pdbx_seq_one_letter_code
_entity_poly.pdbx_strand_id
1 'polypeptide(L)'
;MTRFLAAAGLAVGLGAAIVQGQAPAPQAQQGGGFSLANLPPPMVKENATIKLGPHSYAIPDGNVVLVPNVGIVVGSKATLVVDTGMGPKNGAIVMREVAKVSRNTDIYLVTTHFHAEHVAGIAAFPKQTKYVISRVQQQDLDELGADLTQRFASGNAVIGDLLKDAPVRKADILFDREYRIDLGGVNVRLLALGSTHTRGDTMVFVEQDKVLYAGDVVMPRVPVAFSQTSSARVWEDVLAQLTPLGATVVVPAHGDIGTGAMIAEQRAAFAGLRTRVRALKAQGTPVDDAVKTLTMEFEKEHPGWTATNRAGAIVRGMYAE
;
A
#
# COMPACT_ATOMS: atom_id res chain seq x y z
N MET A 1 40.88 -80.20 -7.26
CA MET A 1 41.33 -80.02 -5.86
C MET A 1 42.35 -78.90 -5.88
N THR A 2 42.08 -77.79 -5.34
CA THR A 2 42.95 -76.83 -4.62
C THR A 2 42.27 -75.45 -4.64
N ARG A 3 41.87 -75.02 -3.49
CA ARG A 3 41.23 -73.73 -3.24
C ARG A 3 42.26 -72.63 -3.22
N PHE A 4 41.97 -71.51 -3.89
CA PHE A 4 42.66 -70.24 -3.62
C PHE A 4 41.68 -69.21 -3.10
N LEU A 5 41.96 -68.75 -1.91
CA LEU A 5 41.33 -67.62 -1.25
C LEU A 5 41.90 -66.33 -1.85
N ALA A 6 41.06 -65.42 -2.28
CA ALA A 6 41.45 -64.04 -2.60
C ALA A 6 40.87 -63.09 -1.53
N ALA A 7 41.74 -62.40 -0.85
CA ALA A 7 41.40 -61.36 0.15
C ALA A 7 41.01 -60.11 -0.55
N ALA A 8 39.84 -59.57 -0.19
CA ALA A 8 39.36 -58.28 -0.64
C ALA A 8 39.80 -57.20 0.35
N GLY A 9 40.67 -56.29 -0.08
CA GLY A 9 41.04 -55.11 0.69
C GLY A 9 39.95 -54.00 0.57
N LEU A 10 39.45 -53.60 1.72
CA LEU A 10 38.55 -52.42 1.83
C LEU A 10 39.38 -51.14 1.79
N ALA A 11 39.27 -50.36 0.73
CA ALA A 11 39.78 -49.01 0.67
C ALA A 11 38.67 -48.04 1.17
N VAL A 12 38.87 -47.43 2.34
CA VAL A 12 38.05 -46.37 2.88
C VAL A 12 38.45 -45.06 2.20
N GLY A 13 37.65 -44.58 1.25
CA GLY A 13 37.78 -43.26 0.64
C GLY A 13 37.09 -42.23 1.52
N LEU A 14 37.87 -41.34 2.16
CA LEU A 14 37.35 -40.12 2.77
C LEU A 14 36.92 -39.16 1.65
N GLY A 15 35.63 -39.10 1.41
CA GLY A 15 35.02 -38.06 0.58
C GLY A 15 34.92 -36.76 1.36
N ALA A 16 35.76 -35.79 1.06
CA ALA A 16 35.61 -34.41 1.52
C ALA A 16 34.37 -33.80 0.83
N ALA A 17 33.29 -33.60 1.57
CA ALA A 17 32.14 -32.83 1.12
C ALA A 17 32.55 -31.38 0.99
N ILE A 18 32.67 -30.89 -0.25
CA ILE A 18 32.80 -29.47 -0.55
C ILE A 18 31.40 -28.86 -0.30
N VAL A 19 31.27 -28.15 0.83
CA VAL A 19 30.13 -27.26 1.08
C VAL A 19 30.28 -26.11 0.09
N GLN A 20 29.56 -26.16 -1.00
CA GLN A 20 29.36 -25.01 -1.89
C GLN A 20 28.58 -23.96 -1.09
N GLY A 21 29.31 -22.92 -0.61
CA GLY A 21 28.71 -21.72 -0.07
C GLY A 21 27.80 -21.09 -1.14
N GLN A 22 26.51 -21.10 -0.88
CA GLN A 22 25.58 -20.28 -1.64
C GLN A 22 26.03 -18.83 -1.52
N ALA A 23 26.30 -18.19 -2.66
CA ALA A 23 26.54 -16.76 -2.71
C ALA A 23 25.33 -16.05 -2.09
N PRO A 24 25.53 -15.02 -1.23
CA PRO A 24 24.42 -14.25 -0.70
C PRO A 24 23.62 -13.68 -1.87
N ALA A 25 22.30 -13.81 -1.79
CA ALA A 25 21.38 -13.20 -2.76
C ALA A 25 21.73 -11.70 -2.90
N PRO A 26 21.73 -11.14 -4.12
CA PRO A 26 22.02 -9.74 -4.31
C PRO A 26 21.06 -8.92 -3.46
N GLN A 27 21.60 -8.18 -2.48
CA GLN A 27 20.86 -7.16 -1.74
C GLN A 27 20.39 -6.15 -2.78
N ALA A 28 19.07 -6.05 -2.98
CA ALA A 28 18.45 -5.02 -3.80
C ALA A 28 18.94 -3.66 -3.28
N GLN A 29 19.73 -2.95 -4.08
CA GLN A 29 20.07 -1.56 -3.82
C GLN A 29 18.77 -0.78 -3.76
N GLN A 30 18.38 -0.38 -2.55
CA GLN A 30 17.29 0.53 -2.30
C GLN A 30 17.66 1.87 -2.96
N GLY A 31 17.03 2.17 -4.09
CA GLY A 31 17.13 3.51 -4.68
C GLY A 31 16.71 4.55 -3.67
N GLY A 32 17.51 5.59 -3.48
CA GLY A 32 17.37 6.77 -2.65
C GLY A 32 16.55 6.57 -1.37
N GLY A 33 17.17 6.00 -0.33
CA GLY A 33 16.47 5.50 0.84
C GLY A 33 15.72 6.58 1.60
N PHE A 34 14.41 6.44 1.68
CA PHE A 34 13.59 7.13 2.65
C PHE A 34 14.09 6.77 4.06
N SER A 35 14.61 7.77 4.80
CA SER A 35 15.13 7.56 6.15
C SER A 35 14.06 7.81 7.18
N LEU A 36 13.79 6.83 8.03
CA LEU A 36 12.87 6.97 9.16
C LEU A 36 13.50 7.73 10.34
N ALA A 37 14.83 7.86 10.40
CA ALA A 37 15.58 8.20 11.61
C ALA A 37 15.21 9.55 12.27
N ASN A 38 14.77 10.55 11.50
CA ASN A 38 14.49 11.90 12.00
C ASN A 38 13.08 12.37 11.68
N LEU A 39 12.14 11.46 11.48
CA LEU A 39 10.75 11.84 11.24
C LEU A 39 10.09 12.34 12.53
N PRO A 40 9.24 13.37 12.45
CA PRO A 40 8.37 13.72 13.55
C PRO A 40 7.40 12.56 13.86
N PRO A 41 6.82 12.51 15.07
CA PRO A 41 5.82 11.50 15.41
C PRO A 41 4.70 11.50 14.37
N PRO A 42 4.42 10.36 13.68
CA PRO A 42 3.35 10.27 12.70
C PRO A 42 1.97 10.19 13.40
N MET A 43 1.48 11.34 13.85
CA MET A 43 0.23 11.44 14.59
C MET A 43 -0.92 11.96 13.73
N VAL A 44 -2.04 11.23 13.73
CA VAL A 44 -3.31 11.72 13.19
C VAL A 44 -3.70 13.02 13.93
N LYS A 45 -4.15 14.02 13.18
CA LYS A 45 -4.49 15.33 13.72
C LYS A 45 -5.90 15.33 14.32
N GLU A 46 -6.01 15.70 15.60
CA GLU A 46 -7.31 15.89 16.25
C GLU A 46 -8.00 17.17 15.75
N ASN A 47 -9.34 17.18 15.78
CA ASN A 47 -10.18 18.30 15.35
C ASN A 47 -9.94 18.75 13.91
N ALA A 48 -9.53 17.81 13.05
CA ALA A 48 -9.19 18.08 11.66
C ALA A 48 -10.18 17.46 10.66
N THR A 49 -11.22 16.76 11.13
CA THR A 49 -12.22 16.14 10.27
C THR A 49 -12.91 17.16 9.38
N ILE A 50 -12.84 16.92 8.05
CA ILE A 50 -13.53 17.72 7.04
C ILE A 50 -14.64 16.93 6.38
N LYS A 51 -15.68 17.65 5.91
CA LYS A 51 -16.80 17.06 5.18
C LYS A 51 -16.50 17.08 3.68
N LEU A 52 -16.65 15.92 3.01
CA LEU A 52 -16.42 15.74 1.57
C LEU A 52 -17.71 15.62 0.76
N GLY A 53 -18.79 15.19 1.41
CA GLY A 53 -20.10 14.96 0.81
C GLY A 53 -21.16 14.82 1.90
N PRO A 54 -22.42 14.56 1.55
CA PRO A 54 -23.50 14.36 2.52
C PRO A 54 -23.19 13.31 3.58
N HIS A 55 -22.48 12.23 3.22
CA HIS A 55 -22.20 11.06 4.06
C HIS A 55 -20.70 10.84 4.30
N SER A 56 -19.83 11.47 3.51
CA SER A 56 -18.39 11.21 3.46
C SER A 56 -17.58 12.31 4.13
N TYR A 57 -16.58 11.90 4.91
CA TYR A 57 -15.65 12.76 5.64
C TYR A 57 -14.23 12.22 5.53
N ALA A 58 -13.24 13.08 5.75
CA ALA A 58 -11.85 12.68 5.92
C ALA A 58 -11.21 13.37 7.12
N ILE A 59 -10.27 12.69 7.76
CA ILE A 59 -9.27 13.30 8.63
C ILE A 59 -8.01 13.44 7.78
N PRO A 60 -7.66 14.65 7.30
CA PRO A 60 -6.49 14.84 6.46
C PRO A 60 -5.19 14.46 7.16
N ASP A 61 -4.22 13.94 6.41
CA ASP A 61 -2.89 13.58 6.88
C ASP A 61 -2.05 14.78 7.37
N GLY A 62 -2.47 15.99 7.00
CA GLY A 62 -1.77 17.23 7.33
C GLY A 62 -0.37 17.33 6.73
N ASN A 63 -0.10 16.56 5.67
CA ASN A 63 1.21 16.40 5.03
C ASN A 63 2.29 15.85 6.01
N VAL A 64 1.87 15.08 7.01
CA VAL A 64 2.77 14.39 7.92
C VAL A 64 3.10 13.01 7.35
N VAL A 65 4.38 12.74 7.17
CA VAL A 65 4.87 11.46 6.63
C VAL A 65 4.39 10.30 7.49
N LEU A 66 3.93 9.20 6.85
CA LEU A 66 3.38 8.02 7.51
C LEU A 66 2.07 8.26 8.30
N VAL A 67 1.36 9.34 8.01
CA VAL A 67 -0.03 9.54 8.46
C VAL A 67 -0.94 9.40 7.25
N PRO A 68 -1.94 8.51 7.27
CA PRO A 68 -2.90 8.43 6.18
C PRO A 68 -4.02 9.48 6.31
N ASN A 69 -4.58 9.87 5.16
CA ASN A 69 -5.91 10.46 5.13
C ASN A 69 -6.94 9.39 5.55
N VAL A 70 -7.49 9.52 6.74
CA VAL A 70 -8.48 8.54 7.25
C VAL A 70 -9.87 8.89 6.75
N GLY A 71 -10.57 7.92 6.15
CA GLY A 71 -11.92 8.07 5.66
C GLY A 71 -12.98 7.75 6.73
N ILE A 72 -14.11 8.47 6.72
CA ILE A 72 -15.27 8.16 7.53
C ILE A 72 -16.52 8.28 6.65
N VAL A 73 -17.37 7.24 6.61
CA VAL A 73 -18.62 7.24 5.85
C VAL A 73 -19.77 6.90 6.80
N VAL A 74 -20.77 7.78 6.88
CA VAL A 74 -21.86 7.68 7.84
C VAL A 74 -23.18 7.41 7.15
N GLY A 75 -23.74 6.24 7.38
CA GLY A 75 -25.12 5.91 7.01
C GLY A 75 -26.09 6.02 8.20
N SER A 76 -27.36 5.70 7.99
CA SER A 76 -28.37 5.75 9.05
C SER A 76 -28.26 4.58 10.05
N LYS A 77 -27.58 3.49 9.70
CA LYS A 77 -27.47 2.27 10.53
C LYS A 77 -26.04 1.97 10.99
N ALA A 78 -25.06 2.30 10.18
CA ALA A 78 -23.67 1.95 10.45
C ALA A 78 -22.72 3.04 9.94
N THR A 79 -21.47 3.00 10.44
CA THR A 79 -20.37 3.85 10.02
C THR A 79 -19.24 3.01 9.50
N LEU A 80 -18.65 3.37 8.36
CA LEU A 80 -17.43 2.79 7.84
C LEU A 80 -16.27 3.73 8.13
N VAL A 81 -15.15 3.16 8.59
CA VAL A 81 -13.86 3.86 8.72
C VAL A 81 -12.88 3.25 7.74
N VAL A 82 -12.11 4.09 7.06
CA VAL A 82 -11.07 3.68 6.11
C VAL A 82 -9.72 4.08 6.70
N ASP A 83 -8.89 3.09 7.01
CA ASP A 83 -7.59 3.19 7.68
C ASP A 83 -7.65 3.63 9.15
N THR A 84 -6.56 3.40 9.89
CA THR A 84 -6.56 3.51 11.35
C THR A 84 -5.52 4.46 11.93
N GLY A 85 -4.52 4.85 11.12
CA GLY A 85 -3.30 5.46 11.64
C GLY A 85 -2.35 4.45 12.30
N MET A 86 -1.13 4.90 12.56
CA MET A 86 -0.04 4.08 13.08
C MET A 86 -0.17 3.85 14.59
N GLY A 87 -0.54 2.64 14.98
CA GLY A 87 -0.61 2.21 16.37
C GLY A 87 -1.84 2.66 17.16
N PRO A 88 -2.06 2.09 18.37
CA PRO A 88 -3.28 2.30 19.16
C PRO A 88 -3.57 3.76 19.53
N LYS A 89 -2.52 4.58 19.73
CA LYS A 89 -2.68 6.01 20.03
C LYS A 89 -3.39 6.75 18.89
N ASN A 90 -3.00 6.48 17.65
CA ASN A 90 -3.63 7.05 16.46
C ASN A 90 -5.04 6.50 16.25
N GLY A 91 -5.25 5.20 16.40
CA GLY A 91 -6.58 4.60 16.32
C GLY A 91 -7.57 5.22 17.32
N ALA A 92 -7.10 5.57 18.54
CA ALA A 92 -7.93 6.26 19.54
C ALA A 92 -8.30 7.69 19.07
N ILE A 93 -7.40 8.41 18.40
CA ILE A 93 -7.71 9.71 17.80
C ILE A 93 -8.78 9.53 16.72
N VAL A 94 -8.59 8.59 15.81
CA VAL A 94 -9.57 8.27 14.75
C VAL A 94 -10.95 8.02 15.36
N MET A 95 -11.05 7.19 16.39
CA MET A 95 -12.33 6.89 17.03
C MET A 95 -12.97 8.12 17.71
N ARG A 96 -12.18 9.05 18.27
CA ARG A 96 -12.70 10.32 18.77
C ARG A 96 -13.25 11.21 17.65
N GLU A 97 -12.58 11.24 16.50
CA GLU A 97 -13.05 11.98 15.33
C GLU A 97 -14.34 11.35 14.76
N VAL A 98 -14.44 10.02 14.69
CA VAL A 98 -15.67 9.30 14.29
C VAL A 98 -16.84 9.70 15.19
N ALA A 99 -16.64 9.77 16.52
CA ALA A 99 -17.69 10.13 17.48
C ALA A 99 -18.22 11.56 17.31
N LYS A 100 -17.51 12.47 16.62
CA LYS A 100 -17.97 13.82 16.31
C LYS A 100 -18.99 13.85 15.17
N VAL A 101 -18.88 12.92 14.23
CA VAL A 101 -19.70 12.91 13.01
C VAL A 101 -20.73 11.78 12.97
N SER A 102 -20.61 10.77 13.85
CA SER A 102 -21.52 9.63 13.91
C SER A 102 -21.92 9.26 15.34
N ARG A 103 -23.14 8.73 15.51
CA ARG A 103 -23.63 8.09 16.73
C ARG A 103 -23.87 6.60 16.57
N ASN A 104 -23.55 6.04 15.41
CA ASN A 104 -23.72 4.62 15.17
C ASN A 104 -22.78 3.79 16.04
N THR A 105 -23.31 2.70 16.59
CA THR A 105 -22.54 1.69 17.34
C THR A 105 -22.01 0.57 16.44
N ASP A 106 -22.66 0.37 15.28
CA ASP A 106 -22.21 -0.57 14.27
C ASP A 106 -21.11 0.08 13.42
N ILE A 107 -19.89 -0.41 13.59
CA ILE A 107 -18.71 0.09 12.90
C ILE A 107 -18.18 -0.97 11.95
N TYR A 108 -17.94 -0.59 10.71
CA TYR A 108 -17.11 -1.30 9.76
C TYR A 108 -15.74 -0.63 9.69
N LEU A 109 -14.69 -1.43 9.60
CA LEU A 109 -13.33 -0.97 9.31
C LEU A 109 -12.85 -1.62 8.04
N VAL A 110 -12.30 -0.83 7.15
CA VAL A 110 -11.56 -1.27 5.97
C VAL A 110 -10.18 -0.63 6.03
N THR A 111 -9.13 -1.40 5.78
CA THR A 111 -7.81 -0.84 5.57
C THR A 111 -7.46 -0.93 4.09
N THR A 112 -6.86 0.13 3.55
CA THR A 112 -6.57 0.22 2.11
C THR A 112 -5.51 -0.79 1.70
N HIS A 113 -4.51 -1.02 2.56
CA HIS A 113 -3.48 -2.05 2.38
C HIS A 113 -2.81 -2.38 3.72
N PHE A 114 -1.84 -3.32 3.71
CA PHE A 114 -1.32 -3.96 4.93
C PHE A 114 -0.23 -3.16 5.68
N HIS A 115 0.19 -1.99 5.23
CA HIS A 115 1.24 -1.22 5.88
C HIS A 115 0.83 -0.73 7.27
N ALA A 116 1.82 -0.59 8.17
CA ALA A 116 1.56 -0.37 9.59
C ALA A 116 0.77 0.94 9.89
N GLU A 117 0.99 2.00 9.10
CA GLU A 117 0.27 3.27 9.21
C GLU A 117 -1.21 3.18 8.85
N HIS A 118 -1.63 2.11 8.15
CA HIS A 118 -3.02 1.87 7.79
C HIS A 118 -3.73 0.88 8.72
N VAL A 119 -2.99 -0.10 9.28
CA VAL A 119 -3.61 -1.22 10.02
C VAL A 119 -3.37 -1.18 11.52
N ALA A 120 -2.27 -0.57 12.00
CA ALA A 120 -1.80 -0.80 13.37
C ALA A 120 -2.64 -0.10 14.45
N GLY A 121 -3.52 0.83 14.10
CA GLY A 121 -4.42 1.50 15.05
C GLY A 121 -5.66 0.69 15.44
N ILE A 122 -5.86 -0.49 14.85
CA ILE A 122 -7.07 -1.31 15.02
C ILE A 122 -7.39 -1.69 16.47
N ALA A 123 -6.39 -1.74 17.36
CA ALA A 123 -6.59 -2.05 18.79
C ALA A 123 -7.49 -1.05 19.52
N ALA A 124 -7.60 0.18 19.03
CA ALA A 124 -8.44 1.22 19.61
C ALA A 124 -9.91 1.14 19.18
N PHE A 125 -10.22 0.32 18.20
CA PHE A 125 -11.58 0.14 17.71
C PHE A 125 -12.38 -0.80 18.63
N PRO A 126 -13.70 -0.60 18.76
CA PRO A 126 -14.55 -1.50 19.53
C PRO A 126 -14.37 -2.96 19.07
N LYS A 127 -14.42 -3.92 20.01
CA LYS A 127 -14.24 -5.35 19.71
C LYS A 127 -15.22 -5.89 18.67
N GLN A 128 -16.45 -5.35 18.65
CA GLN A 128 -17.51 -5.71 17.72
C GLN A 128 -17.36 -5.07 16.33
N THR A 129 -16.35 -4.23 16.11
CA THR A 129 -16.07 -3.64 14.79
C THR A 129 -15.86 -4.74 13.77
N LYS A 130 -16.58 -4.67 12.65
CA LYS A 130 -16.46 -5.62 11.55
C LYS A 130 -15.29 -5.22 10.66
N TYR A 131 -14.18 -5.92 10.76
CA TYR A 131 -12.99 -5.67 9.94
C TYR A 131 -13.12 -6.41 8.60
N VAL A 132 -13.10 -5.66 7.50
CA VAL A 132 -13.33 -6.16 6.14
C VAL A 132 -12.14 -5.83 5.26
N ILE A 133 -11.46 -6.81 4.69
CA ILE A 133 -10.34 -6.63 3.75
C ILE A 133 -10.37 -7.66 2.64
N SER A 134 -9.58 -7.42 1.59
CA SER A 134 -9.39 -8.42 0.55
C SER A 134 -8.64 -9.65 1.08
N ARG A 135 -8.92 -10.82 0.52
CA ARG A 135 -8.20 -12.06 0.86
C ARG A 135 -6.70 -11.94 0.61
N VAL A 136 -6.33 -11.23 -0.44
CA VAL A 136 -4.92 -10.99 -0.77
C VAL A 136 -4.25 -10.07 0.25
N GLN A 137 -4.95 -9.04 0.74
CA GLN A 137 -4.42 -8.20 1.82
C GLN A 137 -4.23 -8.99 3.12
N GLN A 138 -5.14 -9.94 3.44
CA GLN A 138 -4.95 -10.82 4.58
C GLN A 138 -3.71 -11.70 4.43
N GLN A 139 -3.44 -12.19 3.21
CA GLN A 139 -2.21 -12.93 2.92
C GLN A 139 -0.96 -12.04 3.11
N ASP A 140 -1.00 -10.79 2.62
CA ASP A 140 0.08 -9.83 2.85
C ASP A 140 0.34 -9.58 4.34
N LEU A 141 -0.73 -9.43 5.14
CA LEU A 141 -0.62 -9.28 6.59
C LEU A 141 -0.01 -10.52 7.27
N ASP A 142 -0.44 -11.71 6.86
CA ASP A 142 0.04 -12.97 7.45
C ASP A 142 1.51 -13.26 7.06
N GLU A 143 1.92 -12.92 5.83
CA GLU A 143 3.26 -13.21 5.30
C GLU A 143 4.28 -12.11 5.61
N LEU A 144 3.89 -10.84 5.55
CA LEU A 144 4.80 -9.69 5.51
C LEU A 144 4.56 -8.68 6.65
N GLY A 145 3.37 -8.70 7.26
CA GLY A 145 2.94 -7.65 8.19
C GLY A 145 3.85 -7.53 9.42
N ALA A 146 4.26 -8.66 10.02
CA ALA A 146 5.13 -8.66 11.19
C ALA A 146 6.51 -8.08 10.88
N ASP A 147 7.14 -8.52 9.78
CA ASP A 147 8.46 -8.06 9.36
C ASP A 147 8.47 -6.59 8.99
N LEU A 148 7.42 -6.12 8.33
CA LEU A 148 7.28 -4.71 7.98
C LEU A 148 7.11 -3.85 9.23
N THR A 149 6.23 -4.25 10.15
CA THR A 149 6.02 -3.57 11.44
C THR A 149 7.33 -3.48 12.22
N GLN A 150 8.10 -4.58 12.29
CA GLN A 150 9.40 -4.61 12.95
C GLN A 150 10.41 -3.66 12.29
N ARG A 151 10.44 -3.58 10.97
CA ARG A 151 11.32 -2.64 10.24
C ARG A 151 10.97 -1.19 10.52
N PHE A 152 9.69 -0.84 10.56
CA PHE A 152 9.25 0.50 10.96
C PHE A 152 9.64 0.80 12.41
N ALA A 153 9.38 -0.12 13.34
CA ALA A 153 9.67 0.05 14.75
C ALA A 153 11.18 0.21 15.04
N SER A 154 12.04 -0.55 14.34
CA SER A 154 13.49 -0.47 14.52
C SER A 154 14.14 0.73 13.81
N GLY A 155 13.48 1.29 12.79
CA GLY A 155 13.97 2.43 12.04
C GLY A 155 13.88 3.78 12.75
N ASN A 156 12.99 3.90 13.75
CA ASN A 156 12.76 5.13 14.52
C ASN A 156 12.14 4.79 15.90
N ALA A 157 12.76 5.27 16.99
CA ALA A 157 12.30 4.98 18.34
C ALA A 157 10.88 5.48 18.63
N VAL A 158 10.46 6.60 18.05
CA VAL A 158 9.10 7.15 18.22
C VAL A 158 8.08 6.27 17.52
N ILE A 159 8.41 5.77 16.33
CA ILE A 159 7.57 4.82 15.60
C ILE A 159 7.51 3.49 16.37
N GLY A 160 8.63 3.03 16.92
CA GLY A 160 8.69 1.85 17.77
C GLY A 160 7.77 1.96 18.98
N ASP A 161 7.71 3.13 19.64
CA ASP A 161 6.81 3.38 20.77
C ASP A 161 5.31 3.41 20.37
N LEU A 162 5.00 3.92 19.17
CA LEU A 162 3.64 3.90 18.63
C LEU A 162 3.17 2.48 18.30
N LEU A 163 4.07 1.61 17.83
CA LEU A 163 3.77 0.25 17.39
C LEU A 163 3.89 -0.80 18.50
N LYS A 164 4.37 -0.42 19.70
CA LYS A 164 4.71 -1.35 20.79
C LYS A 164 3.62 -2.34 21.15
N ASP A 165 2.36 -1.94 21.13
CA ASP A 165 1.22 -2.79 21.52
C ASP A 165 0.21 -2.90 20.35
N ALA A 166 0.68 -2.78 19.12
CA ALA A 166 -0.16 -2.90 17.94
C ALA A 166 -0.42 -4.38 17.61
N PRO A 167 -1.62 -4.91 17.81
CA PRO A 167 -1.93 -6.28 17.47
C PRO A 167 -2.12 -6.44 15.97
N VAL A 168 -1.73 -7.58 15.45
CA VAL A 168 -2.21 -8.05 14.16
C VAL A 168 -3.59 -8.68 14.38
N ARG A 169 -4.65 -8.05 13.86
CA ARG A 169 -6.01 -8.60 13.89
C ARG A 169 -6.34 -9.22 12.52
N LYS A 170 -6.85 -10.45 12.54
CA LYS A 170 -7.44 -11.06 11.35
C LYS A 170 -8.78 -10.41 11.02
N ALA A 171 -9.10 -10.34 9.74
CA ALA A 171 -10.38 -9.82 9.30
C ALA A 171 -11.54 -10.73 9.69
N ASP A 172 -12.68 -10.12 9.95
CA ASP A 172 -13.95 -10.82 10.20
C ASP A 172 -14.61 -11.22 8.88
N ILE A 173 -14.41 -10.41 7.82
CA ILE A 173 -14.96 -10.61 6.48
C ILE A 173 -13.84 -10.49 5.45
N LEU A 174 -13.68 -11.53 4.64
CA LEU A 174 -12.76 -11.55 3.51
C LEU A 174 -13.52 -11.53 2.19
N PHE A 175 -13.05 -10.72 1.24
CA PHE A 175 -13.61 -10.69 -0.12
C PHE A 175 -12.50 -10.84 -1.17
N ASP A 176 -12.85 -11.19 -2.40
CA ASP A 176 -11.87 -11.45 -3.46
C ASP A 176 -11.61 -10.23 -4.34
N ARG A 177 -12.64 -9.67 -4.97
CA ARG A 177 -12.49 -8.58 -5.93
C ARG A 177 -13.35 -7.36 -5.62
N GLU A 178 -14.60 -7.58 -5.25
CA GLU A 178 -15.55 -6.53 -4.88
C GLU A 178 -16.41 -6.99 -3.70
N TYR A 179 -16.67 -6.07 -2.78
CA TYR A 179 -17.61 -6.27 -1.70
C TYR A 179 -18.47 -5.01 -1.51
N ARG A 180 -19.74 -5.17 -1.19
CA ARG A 180 -20.68 -4.07 -1.01
C ARG A 180 -21.19 -4.03 0.41
N ILE A 181 -21.23 -2.82 0.98
CA ILE A 181 -21.76 -2.57 2.32
C ILE A 181 -22.84 -1.52 2.19
N ASP A 182 -24.06 -1.83 2.66
CA ASP A 182 -25.12 -0.85 2.90
C ASP A 182 -25.06 -0.37 4.34
N LEU A 183 -24.71 0.90 4.53
CA LEU A 183 -24.63 1.54 5.84
C LEU A 183 -25.99 2.10 6.32
N GLY A 184 -27.07 1.75 5.66
CA GLY A 184 -28.41 2.30 5.85
C GLY A 184 -28.65 3.47 4.91
N GLY A 185 -28.91 3.17 3.63
CA GLY A 185 -29.14 4.13 2.55
C GLY A 185 -27.87 4.72 1.94
N VAL A 186 -26.69 4.31 2.39
CA VAL A 186 -25.40 4.68 1.81
C VAL A 186 -24.69 3.42 1.38
N ASN A 187 -24.53 3.24 0.07
CA ASN A 187 -23.86 2.10 -0.53
C ASN A 187 -22.38 2.38 -0.72
N VAL A 188 -21.55 1.49 -0.19
CA VAL A 188 -20.10 1.54 -0.33
C VAL A 188 -19.61 0.31 -1.08
N ARG A 189 -18.76 0.52 -2.07
CA ARG A 189 -18.09 -0.55 -2.81
C ARG A 189 -16.62 -0.61 -2.40
N LEU A 190 -16.18 -1.77 -1.95
CA LEU A 190 -14.79 -2.10 -1.72
C LEU A 190 -14.25 -2.79 -2.96
N LEU A 191 -13.16 -2.28 -3.52
CA LEU A 191 -12.62 -2.68 -4.81
C LEU A 191 -11.16 -3.14 -4.65
N ALA A 192 -10.89 -4.44 -4.77
CA ALA A 192 -9.55 -5.03 -4.83
C ALA A 192 -9.30 -5.49 -6.27
N LEU A 193 -8.75 -4.59 -7.10
CA LEU A 193 -8.74 -4.75 -8.55
C LEU A 193 -7.45 -5.37 -9.10
N GLY A 194 -6.42 -5.51 -8.28
CA GLY A 194 -5.15 -6.13 -8.65
C GLY A 194 -3.97 -5.56 -7.88
N SER A 195 -2.78 -6.13 -8.12
CA SER A 195 -1.53 -5.73 -7.45
C SER A 195 -1.04 -4.39 -7.98
N THR A 196 -1.20 -3.35 -7.18
CA THR A 196 -0.74 -1.99 -7.45
C THR A 196 0.41 -1.60 -6.52
N HIS A 197 0.16 -0.85 -5.46
CA HIS A 197 1.17 -0.51 -4.45
C HIS A 197 1.58 -1.74 -3.62
N THR A 198 0.59 -2.54 -3.22
CA THR A 198 0.75 -3.87 -2.64
C THR A 198 0.00 -4.92 -3.48
N ARG A 199 0.03 -6.20 -3.09
CA ARG A 199 -0.74 -7.23 -3.79
C ARG A 199 -2.24 -7.07 -3.56
N GLY A 200 -2.63 -6.60 -2.35
CA GLY A 200 -4.00 -6.61 -1.84
C GLY A 200 -4.65 -5.25 -1.67
N ASP A 201 -4.23 -4.23 -2.43
CA ASP A 201 -4.79 -2.88 -2.32
C ASP A 201 -6.32 -2.86 -2.47
N THR A 202 -6.98 -2.15 -1.58
CA THR A 202 -8.43 -1.97 -1.57
C THR A 202 -8.78 -0.48 -1.64
N MET A 203 -9.55 -0.10 -2.65
CA MET A 203 -10.14 1.23 -2.78
C MET A 203 -11.59 1.19 -2.30
N VAL A 204 -12.06 2.31 -1.75
CA VAL A 204 -13.41 2.42 -1.17
C VAL A 204 -14.18 3.51 -1.90
N PHE A 205 -15.24 3.13 -2.61
CA PHE A 205 -16.07 4.05 -3.38
C PHE A 205 -17.45 4.22 -2.76
N VAL A 206 -17.81 5.46 -2.42
CA VAL A 206 -19.13 5.83 -1.88
C VAL A 206 -20.01 6.26 -3.04
N GLU A 207 -21.03 5.45 -3.36
CA GLU A 207 -21.83 5.63 -4.59
C GLU A 207 -22.64 6.92 -4.59
N GLN A 208 -23.26 7.29 -3.46
CA GLN A 208 -24.10 8.48 -3.33
C GLN A 208 -23.28 9.78 -3.43
N ASP A 209 -22.13 9.81 -2.77
CA ASP A 209 -21.32 11.03 -2.68
C ASP A 209 -20.28 11.15 -3.81
N LYS A 210 -20.10 10.08 -4.61
CA LYS A 210 -19.02 10.00 -5.63
C LYS A 210 -17.64 10.27 -5.05
N VAL A 211 -17.39 9.83 -3.80
CA VAL A 211 -16.10 9.93 -3.12
C VAL A 211 -15.36 8.60 -3.26
N LEU A 212 -14.10 8.66 -3.68
CA LEU A 212 -13.20 7.52 -3.77
C LEU A 212 -12.05 7.70 -2.77
N TYR A 213 -11.98 6.84 -1.76
CA TYR A 213 -10.78 6.67 -0.93
C TYR A 213 -9.87 5.69 -1.66
N ALA A 214 -8.77 6.19 -2.18
CA ALA A 214 -7.97 5.49 -3.17
C ALA A 214 -6.75 4.74 -2.60
N GLY A 215 -6.47 4.88 -1.31
CA GLY A 215 -5.22 4.34 -0.76
C GLY A 215 -4.00 4.93 -1.46
N ASP A 216 -2.96 4.13 -1.63
CA ASP A 216 -1.74 4.50 -2.37
C ASP A 216 -1.83 4.22 -3.87
N VAL A 217 -3.04 3.89 -4.36
CA VAL A 217 -3.26 3.58 -5.78
C VAL A 217 -3.33 4.85 -6.62
N VAL A 218 -3.88 5.95 -6.08
CA VAL A 218 -3.93 7.27 -6.74
C VAL A 218 -3.28 8.30 -5.84
N MET A 219 -2.23 8.94 -6.32
CA MET A 219 -1.40 9.89 -5.55
C MET A 219 -1.46 11.30 -6.14
N PRO A 220 -1.38 12.37 -5.30
CA PRO A 220 -1.48 13.75 -5.76
C PRO A 220 -0.13 14.26 -6.27
N ARG A 221 0.07 14.30 -7.58
CA ARG A 221 1.28 14.84 -8.24
C ARG A 221 2.60 14.30 -7.65
N VAL A 222 2.58 13.01 -7.33
CA VAL A 222 3.74 12.25 -6.86
C VAL A 222 3.73 10.93 -7.65
N PRO A 223 4.88 10.47 -8.18
CA PRO A 223 4.93 9.12 -8.72
C PRO A 223 4.59 8.12 -7.61
N VAL A 224 3.78 7.13 -7.95
CA VAL A 224 3.34 6.10 -6.99
C VAL A 224 4.52 5.34 -6.39
N ALA A 225 4.36 4.87 -5.16
CA ALA A 225 5.35 4.02 -4.50
C ALA A 225 5.28 2.61 -5.12
N PHE A 226 6.17 2.36 -6.07
CA PHE A 226 6.26 1.12 -6.81
C PHE A 226 7.18 0.13 -6.10
N SER A 227 6.69 -1.06 -5.77
CA SER A 227 7.38 -2.12 -5.04
C SER A 227 7.75 -3.30 -5.96
N GLN A 228 8.41 -4.32 -5.41
CA GLN A 228 8.71 -5.56 -6.13
C GLN A 228 7.45 -6.38 -6.48
N THR A 229 6.36 -6.18 -5.73
CA THR A 229 5.08 -6.84 -5.99
C THR A 229 4.17 -6.03 -6.92
N SER A 230 4.56 -4.81 -7.28
CA SER A 230 3.80 -3.94 -8.18
C SER A 230 3.96 -4.38 -9.63
N SER A 231 2.87 -4.25 -10.40
CA SER A 231 2.89 -4.39 -11.86
C SER A 231 2.38 -3.11 -12.50
N ALA A 232 3.19 -2.52 -13.38
CA ALA A 232 2.80 -1.29 -14.05
C ALA A 232 1.61 -1.51 -14.98
N ARG A 233 1.54 -2.65 -15.66
CA ARG A 233 0.39 -3.02 -16.49
C ARG A 233 -0.88 -3.17 -15.67
N VAL A 234 -0.82 -3.90 -14.55
CA VAL A 234 -1.98 -4.05 -13.66
C VAL A 234 -2.41 -2.70 -13.10
N TRP A 235 -1.46 -1.82 -12.77
CA TRP A 235 -1.78 -0.47 -12.28
C TRP A 235 -2.51 0.37 -13.33
N GLU A 236 -2.04 0.34 -14.59
CA GLU A 236 -2.73 1.00 -15.72
C GLU A 236 -4.16 0.47 -15.89
N ASP A 237 -4.36 -0.85 -15.80
CA ASP A 237 -5.68 -1.50 -15.89
C ASP A 237 -6.59 -1.10 -14.72
N VAL A 238 -6.05 -1.01 -13.50
CA VAL A 238 -6.78 -0.55 -12.31
C VAL A 238 -7.25 0.90 -12.48
N LEU A 239 -6.35 1.80 -12.86
CA LEU A 239 -6.69 3.20 -13.11
C LEU A 239 -7.76 3.35 -14.22
N ALA A 240 -7.71 2.48 -15.24
CA ALA A 240 -8.74 2.44 -16.29
C ALA A 240 -10.10 2.02 -15.73
N GLN A 241 -10.15 1.05 -14.79
CA GLN A 241 -11.37 0.59 -14.15
C GLN A 241 -11.94 1.61 -13.14
N LEU A 242 -11.11 2.49 -12.57
CA LEU A 242 -11.57 3.56 -11.67
C LEU A 242 -12.23 4.72 -12.42
N THR A 243 -11.82 4.98 -13.66
CA THR A 243 -12.33 6.12 -14.47
C THR A 243 -13.86 6.13 -14.59
N PRO A 244 -14.56 5.02 -14.96
CA PRO A 244 -16.02 5.03 -15.11
C PRO A 244 -16.82 5.14 -13.80
N LEU A 245 -16.18 5.09 -12.63
CA LEU A 245 -16.86 5.34 -11.36
C LEU A 245 -17.36 6.79 -11.26
N GLY A 246 -16.75 7.72 -12.00
CA GLY A 246 -17.13 9.12 -12.01
C GLY A 246 -16.92 9.78 -10.64
N ALA A 247 -15.84 9.40 -9.93
CA ALA A 247 -15.49 10.02 -8.66
C ALA A 247 -15.30 11.52 -8.83
N THR A 248 -16.00 12.32 -8.03
CA THR A 248 -15.85 13.79 -8.01
C THR A 248 -14.81 14.23 -6.98
N VAL A 249 -14.65 13.46 -5.91
CA VAL A 249 -13.61 13.63 -4.89
C VAL A 249 -12.78 12.36 -4.81
N VAL A 250 -11.46 12.51 -4.81
CA VAL A 250 -10.49 11.42 -4.60
C VAL A 250 -9.65 11.74 -3.38
N VAL A 251 -9.66 10.81 -2.43
CA VAL A 251 -8.88 10.86 -1.19
C VAL A 251 -7.73 9.87 -1.34
N PRO A 252 -6.50 10.33 -1.65
CA PRO A 252 -5.32 9.46 -1.60
C PRO A 252 -5.02 9.09 -0.15
N ALA A 253 -4.25 8.04 0.09
CA ALA A 253 -3.85 7.78 1.47
C ALA A 253 -2.90 8.87 2.01
N HIS A 254 -2.07 9.44 1.16
CA HIS A 254 -1.12 10.50 1.55
C HIS A 254 -1.21 11.70 0.62
N GLY A 255 -1.09 12.90 1.21
CA GLY A 255 -1.10 14.18 0.50
C GLY A 255 -2.50 14.75 0.27
N ASP A 256 -2.59 15.76 -0.58
CA ASP A 256 -3.79 16.57 -0.73
C ASP A 256 -4.97 15.79 -1.35
N ILE A 257 -6.13 15.97 -0.75
CA ILE A 257 -7.41 15.49 -1.29
C ILE A 257 -7.73 16.28 -2.56
N GLY A 258 -8.12 15.59 -3.63
CA GLY A 258 -8.36 16.20 -4.92
C GLY A 258 -9.64 15.73 -5.59
N THR A 259 -9.70 15.89 -6.90
CA THR A 259 -10.83 15.49 -7.74
C THR A 259 -10.53 14.26 -8.58
N GLY A 260 -11.52 13.75 -9.31
CA GLY A 260 -11.34 12.66 -10.27
C GLY A 260 -10.27 12.92 -11.35
N ALA A 261 -9.86 14.18 -11.54
CA ALA A 261 -8.75 14.54 -12.44
C ALA A 261 -7.44 13.85 -12.05
N MET A 262 -7.22 13.57 -10.75
CA MET A 262 -6.03 12.84 -10.28
C MET A 262 -5.87 11.49 -10.96
N ILE A 263 -6.95 10.75 -11.20
CA ILE A 263 -6.93 9.45 -11.89
C ILE A 263 -6.45 9.64 -13.34
N ALA A 264 -6.94 10.68 -14.03
CA ALA A 264 -6.56 10.97 -15.40
C ALA A 264 -5.10 11.44 -15.50
N GLU A 265 -4.64 12.30 -14.59
CA GLU A 265 -3.25 12.77 -14.52
C GLU A 265 -2.29 11.59 -14.31
N GLN A 266 -2.60 10.68 -13.37
CA GLN A 266 -1.76 9.51 -13.10
C GLN A 266 -1.75 8.53 -14.27
N ARG A 267 -2.90 8.31 -14.94
CA ARG A 267 -2.97 7.51 -16.17
C ARG A 267 -2.09 8.09 -17.26
N ALA A 268 -2.14 9.42 -17.46
CA ALA A 268 -1.32 10.09 -18.47
C ALA A 268 0.18 9.92 -18.16
N ALA A 269 0.59 10.06 -16.90
CA ALA A 269 1.97 9.85 -16.46
C ALA A 269 2.46 8.41 -16.75
N PHE A 270 1.65 7.39 -16.42
CA PHE A 270 1.98 5.99 -16.74
C PHE A 270 2.08 5.76 -18.25
N ALA A 271 1.13 6.25 -19.03
CA ALA A 271 1.13 6.10 -20.50
C ALA A 271 2.35 6.77 -21.16
N GLY A 272 2.73 7.95 -20.66
CA GLY A 272 3.95 8.65 -21.10
C GLY A 272 5.20 7.81 -20.83
N LEU A 273 5.39 7.37 -19.59
CA LEU A 273 6.51 6.49 -19.21
C LEU A 273 6.52 5.20 -20.03
N ARG A 274 5.37 4.55 -20.20
CA ARG A 274 5.23 3.30 -21.00
C ARG A 274 5.68 3.50 -22.45
N THR A 275 5.27 4.58 -23.07
CA THR A 275 5.65 4.94 -24.44
C THR A 275 7.17 5.10 -24.58
N ARG A 276 7.77 5.85 -23.65
CA ARG A 276 9.20 6.10 -23.64
C ARG A 276 10.02 4.84 -23.33
N VAL A 277 9.57 4.01 -22.35
CA VAL A 277 10.21 2.72 -22.05
C VAL A 277 10.25 1.82 -23.28
N ARG A 278 9.12 1.68 -24.00
CA ARG A 278 9.07 0.89 -25.24
C ARG A 278 10.05 1.38 -26.27
N ALA A 279 10.17 2.71 -26.45
CA ALA A 279 11.08 3.30 -27.43
C ALA A 279 12.55 3.00 -27.08
N LEU A 280 12.96 3.19 -25.82
CA LEU A 280 14.33 2.92 -25.39
C LEU A 280 14.66 1.42 -25.40
N LYS A 281 13.70 0.57 -25.02
CA LYS A 281 13.86 -0.90 -25.09
C LYS A 281 14.06 -1.38 -26.53
N ALA A 282 13.32 -0.82 -27.49
CA ALA A 282 13.48 -1.11 -28.92
C ALA A 282 14.83 -0.65 -29.48
N GLN A 283 15.46 0.36 -28.90
CA GLN A 283 16.81 0.83 -29.24
C GLN A 283 17.91 0.02 -28.55
N GLY A 284 17.58 -0.96 -27.73
CA GLY A 284 18.54 -1.76 -26.96
C GLY A 284 19.19 -1.02 -25.80
N THR A 285 18.59 0.10 -25.33
CA THR A 285 19.13 0.88 -24.20
C THR A 285 19.15 0.02 -22.93
N PRO A 286 20.26 -0.04 -22.17
CA PRO A 286 20.29 -0.75 -20.90
C PRO A 286 19.27 -0.17 -19.88
N VAL A 287 18.71 -1.03 -19.03
CA VAL A 287 17.66 -0.62 -18.08
C VAL A 287 18.09 0.53 -17.14
N ASP A 288 19.34 0.52 -16.68
CA ASP A 288 19.84 1.57 -15.78
C ASP A 288 19.97 2.92 -16.48
N ASP A 289 20.35 2.94 -17.75
CA ASP A 289 20.40 4.15 -18.58
C ASP A 289 18.98 4.65 -18.89
N ALA A 290 18.04 3.74 -19.15
CA ALA A 290 16.62 4.08 -19.34
C ALA A 290 16.03 4.68 -18.05
N VAL A 291 16.29 4.11 -16.88
CA VAL A 291 15.86 4.64 -15.58
C VAL A 291 16.38 6.06 -15.36
N LYS A 292 17.68 6.28 -15.58
CA LYS A 292 18.30 7.61 -15.43
C LYS A 292 17.68 8.64 -16.37
N THR A 293 17.56 8.28 -17.66
CA THR A 293 17.03 9.15 -18.69
C THR A 293 15.57 9.52 -18.39
N LEU A 294 14.72 8.52 -18.16
CA LEU A 294 13.29 8.74 -18.00
C LEU A 294 12.91 9.38 -16.66
N THR A 295 13.72 9.21 -15.61
CA THR A 295 13.54 9.96 -14.37
C THR A 295 13.76 11.45 -14.59
N MET A 296 14.82 11.85 -15.32
CA MET A 296 15.08 13.24 -15.65
C MET A 296 14.03 13.83 -16.61
N GLU A 297 13.59 13.07 -17.62
CA GLU A 297 12.50 13.46 -18.51
C GLU A 297 11.21 13.69 -17.74
N PHE A 298 10.85 12.77 -16.85
CA PHE A 298 9.65 12.85 -16.02
C PHE A 298 9.64 14.10 -15.15
N GLU A 299 10.76 14.41 -14.49
CA GLU A 299 10.90 15.63 -13.68
C GLU A 299 10.68 16.90 -14.50
N LYS A 300 11.22 16.95 -15.71
CA LYS A 300 11.07 18.08 -16.62
C LYS A 300 9.64 18.22 -17.16
N GLU A 301 8.98 17.10 -17.47
CA GLU A 301 7.63 17.06 -18.06
C GLU A 301 6.54 17.30 -17.02
N HIS A 302 6.84 17.05 -15.74
CA HIS A 302 5.89 17.20 -14.63
C HIS A 302 6.36 18.27 -13.61
N PRO A 303 6.49 19.55 -14.02
CA PRO A 303 6.87 20.61 -13.10
C PRO A 303 5.83 20.74 -11.97
N GLY A 304 6.28 20.74 -10.73
CA GLY A 304 5.41 20.80 -9.56
C GLY A 304 4.99 19.43 -9.00
N TRP A 305 5.43 18.31 -9.60
CA TRP A 305 5.41 17.02 -8.96
C TRP A 305 6.58 16.89 -7.96
N THR A 306 6.33 16.26 -6.83
CA THR A 306 7.36 15.97 -5.82
C THR A 306 7.83 14.53 -5.90
N ALA A 307 8.96 14.21 -5.27
CA ALA A 307 9.55 12.86 -5.22
C ALA A 307 9.66 12.17 -6.60
N THR A 308 9.96 12.95 -7.64
CA THR A 308 10.04 12.51 -9.05
C THR A 308 11.03 11.37 -9.29
N ASN A 309 12.03 11.21 -8.40
CA ASN A 309 12.96 10.09 -8.39
C ASN A 309 12.26 8.71 -8.26
N ARG A 310 11.04 8.66 -7.72
CA ARG A 310 10.24 7.41 -7.66
C ARG A 310 9.85 6.90 -9.05
N ALA A 311 9.81 7.75 -10.08
CA ALA A 311 9.55 7.33 -11.46
C ALA A 311 10.52 6.24 -11.93
N GLY A 312 11.76 6.25 -11.43
CA GLY A 312 12.75 5.24 -11.77
C GLY A 312 12.34 3.80 -11.42
N ALA A 313 11.63 3.59 -10.30
CA ALA A 313 11.13 2.27 -9.94
C ALA A 313 10.02 1.80 -10.90
N ILE A 314 9.13 2.71 -11.31
CA ILE A 314 8.07 2.45 -12.29
C ILE A 314 8.71 2.08 -13.65
N VAL A 315 9.71 2.86 -14.09
CA VAL A 315 10.45 2.58 -15.34
C VAL A 315 11.09 1.20 -15.30
N ARG A 316 11.74 0.83 -14.20
CA ARG A 316 12.35 -0.49 -14.03
C ARG A 316 11.31 -1.61 -14.12
N GLY A 317 10.16 -1.45 -13.45
CA GLY A 317 9.05 -2.39 -13.54
C GLY A 317 8.52 -2.54 -14.97
N MET A 318 8.25 -1.42 -15.65
CA MET A 318 7.82 -1.43 -17.05
C MET A 318 8.84 -2.04 -18.02
N TYR A 319 10.13 -1.90 -17.69
CA TYR A 319 11.21 -2.48 -18.49
C TYR A 319 11.29 -4.01 -18.36
N ALA A 320 10.93 -4.53 -17.18
CA ALA A 320 10.88 -5.97 -16.91
C ALA A 320 9.65 -6.67 -17.55
N GLU A 321 8.57 -5.93 -17.80
CA GLU A 321 7.35 -6.42 -18.49
C GLU A 321 7.56 -6.49 -20.01
#